data_7254d4c71d7cfceaddf41cd4d5811ae9
#
_entry.id   7254d4c71d7cfceaddf41cd4d5811ae9
#
_cell.length_a   1.000
_cell.length_b   1.000
_cell.length_c   1.000
_cell.angle_alpha   90.00
_cell.angle_beta   90.00
_cell.angle_gamma   90.00
#
_symmetry.space_group_name_H-M   'P 1'
#
loop_
_entity.id
_entity.type
_entity.pdbx_description
1 polymer ?
#
loop_
_entity_poly.entity_id
_entity_poly.type
_entity_poly.pdbx_seq_one_letter_code
_entity_poly.pdbx_strand_id
1 'polypeptide(L)'
;MAKFKNAIRKHYIAPYDPEHPDTPPTDDKYMWIAKGVKETSPENDEEDDDVAYFDGDGTKEKVITSKSRGRSFEGHREYGDKAQDFIADKEDALADDLVVWYKELVPTGKYYKEGLGRLSGIEIGEGEASDLESIKFQVNWSRTPQKHDISGTPVAAAAVAATGTGSETSGRAASPGASRSSETESATVTG
;
A
#
# COMPACT_ATOMS: atom_id res chain seq x y z
N MET A 1 12.40 20.21 17.88
CA MET A 1 12.04 19.04 17.04
C MET A 1 12.21 17.78 17.88
N ALA A 2 11.21 16.90 17.91
CA ALA A 2 11.30 15.63 18.64
C ALA A 2 12.07 14.60 17.80
N LYS A 3 13.01 13.91 18.43
CA LYS A 3 13.73 12.77 17.84
C LYS A 3 13.15 11.48 18.42
N PHE A 4 12.87 10.51 17.57
CA PHE A 4 12.28 9.22 17.97
C PHE A 4 13.28 8.10 17.73
N LYS A 5 13.27 7.08 18.60
CA LYS A 5 14.01 5.84 18.37
C LYS A 5 13.27 4.97 17.34
N ASN A 6 14.00 4.22 16.52
CA ASN A 6 13.41 3.32 15.53
C ASN A 6 12.48 2.27 16.16
N ALA A 7 12.76 1.80 17.36
CA ALA A 7 11.92 0.85 18.10
C ALA A 7 10.46 1.34 18.35
N ILE A 8 10.18 2.65 18.20
CA ILE A 8 8.83 3.19 18.33
C ILE A 8 8.01 2.98 17.05
N ARG A 9 8.67 2.82 15.89
CA ARG A 9 8.02 2.43 14.65
C ARG A 9 7.57 0.97 14.78
N LYS A 10 6.31 0.71 14.50
CA LYS A 10 5.75 -0.64 14.63
C LYS A 10 5.40 -1.19 13.26
N HIS A 11 5.68 -2.45 13.08
CA HIS A 11 5.46 -3.19 11.86
C HIS A 11 4.57 -4.39 12.16
N TYR A 12 3.54 -4.59 11.36
CA TYR A 12 2.59 -5.68 11.53
C TYR A 12 2.39 -6.39 10.21
N ILE A 13 2.19 -7.69 10.29
CA ILE A 13 1.93 -8.56 9.15
C ILE A 13 0.66 -9.38 9.42
N ALA A 14 -0.11 -9.64 8.37
CA ALA A 14 -1.28 -10.50 8.46
C ALA A 14 -1.41 -11.36 7.21
N PRO A 15 -2.08 -12.52 7.29
CA PRO A 15 -2.36 -13.35 6.14
C PRO A 15 -3.17 -12.62 5.07
N TYR A 16 -2.87 -12.93 3.83
CA TYR A 16 -3.64 -12.50 2.66
C TYR A 16 -4.79 -13.48 2.43
N ASP A 17 -5.97 -12.96 2.09
CA ASP A 17 -7.13 -13.73 1.70
C ASP A 17 -7.40 -13.52 0.20
N PRO A 18 -7.18 -14.53 -0.66
CA PRO A 18 -7.39 -14.41 -2.10
C PRO A 18 -8.86 -14.28 -2.50
N GLU A 19 -9.81 -14.66 -1.65
CA GLU A 19 -11.24 -14.47 -1.90
C GLU A 19 -11.66 -13.00 -1.69
N HIS A 20 -10.91 -12.28 -0.85
CA HIS A 20 -11.16 -10.86 -0.54
C HIS A 20 -9.89 -10.00 -0.71
N PRO A 21 -9.34 -9.89 -1.94
CA PRO A 21 -8.00 -9.36 -2.18
C PRO A 21 -7.79 -7.90 -1.77
N ASP A 22 -8.83 -7.09 -1.79
CA ASP A 22 -8.77 -5.66 -1.49
C ASP A 22 -9.32 -5.32 -0.09
N THR A 23 -9.68 -6.33 0.70
CA THR A 23 -10.25 -6.12 2.04
C THR A 23 -9.16 -6.35 3.11
N PRO A 24 -8.75 -5.31 3.85
CA PRO A 24 -7.82 -5.49 4.95
C PRO A 24 -8.37 -6.44 6.01
N PRO A 25 -7.54 -7.30 6.59
CA PRO A 25 -7.95 -8.14 7.70
C PRO A 25 -8.28 -7.29 8.93
N THR A 26 -9.05 -7.86 9.85
CA THR A 26 -9.36 -7.24 11.14
C THR A 26 -8.09 -7.09 11.99
N ASP A 27 -8.06 -6.11 12.88
CA ASP A 27 -6.87 -5.77 13.68
C ASP A 27 -6.33 -6.94 14.52
N ASP A 28 -7.18 -7.87 14.92
CA ASP A 28 -6.80 -9.06 15.68
C ASP A 28 -5.97 -10.09 14.89
N LYS A 29 -6.02 -10.04 13.56
CA LYS A 29 -5.22 -10.89 12.67
C LYS A 29 -3.82 -10.35 12.40
N TYR A 30 -3.57 -9.09 12.74
CA TYR A 30 -2.25 -8.50 12.60
C TYR A 30 -1.29 -8.98 13.68
N MET A 31 -0.18 -9.55 13.24
CA MET A 31 0.92 -10.01 14.09
C MET A 31 2.02 -8.96 14.11
N TRP A 32 2.51 -8.62 15.29
CA TRP A 32 3.54 -7.61 15.45
C TRP A 32 4.94 -8.17 15.17
N ILE A 33 5.63 -7.61 14.19
CA ILE A 33 7.02 -7.91 13.87
C ILE A 33 7.91 -7.12 14.84
N ALA A 34 8.35 -7.74 15.94
CA ALA A 34 9.16 -7.07 16.95
C ALA A 34 10.10 -7.98 17.70
N LYS A 35 9.60 -9.14 18.16
CA LYS A 35 10.38 -10.03 19.03
C LYS A 35 11.58 -10.57 18.26
N GLY A 36 12.77 -10.51 18.84
CA GLY A 36 14.00 -10.95 18.20
C GLY A 36 14.55 -10.02 17.12
N VAL A 37 13.76 -9.12 16.54
CA VAL A 37 14.21 -8.20 15.49
C VAL A 37 15.14 -7.14 16.06
N LYS A 38 16.37 -7.07 15.52
CA LYS A 38 17.42 -6.14 15.93
C LYS A 38 17.50 -4.93 15.03
N GLU A 39 17.31 -5.14 13.73
CA GLU A 39 17.48 -4.12 12.72
C GLU A 39 16.35 -4.12 11.69
N THR A 40 16.02 -2.93 11.19
CA THR A 40 15.13 -2.75 10.06
C THR A 40 15.65 -1.60 9.20
N SER A 41 15.74 -1.84 7.89
CA SER A 41 16.21 -0.87 6.91
C SER A 41 15.17 -0.63 5.81
N PRO A 42 15.05 0.59 5.29
CA PRO A 42 14.22 0.83 4.12
C PRO A 42 14.87 0.22 2.88
N GLU A 43 14.09 -0.55 2.12
CA GLU A 43 14.44 -1.07 0.81
C GLU A 43 13.67 -0.27 -0.23
N ASN A 44 14.34 0.71 -0.81
CA ASN A 44 13.76 1.57 -1.84
C ASN A 44 14.61 1.46 -3.10
N ASP A 45 13.92 1.26 -4.22
CA ASP A 45 14.53 1.28 -5.53
C ASP A 45 13.75 2.25 -6.43
N GLU A 46 14.48 3.06 -7.22
CA GLU A 46 13.90 4.06 -8.11
C GLU A 46 14.57 3.93 -9.48
N GLU A 47 13.75 3.75 -10.51
CA GLU A 47 14.20 3.82 -11.88
C GLU A 47 13.93 5.22 -12.42
N ASP A 48 14.89 5.76 -13.12
CA ASP A 48 14.80 7.07 -13.76
C ASP A 48 15.15 7.01 -15.24
N ASP A 49 14.63 7.96 -15.99
CA ASP A 49 14.93 8.17 -17.40
C ASP A 49 15.28 9.63 -17.65
N ASP A 50 16.20 9.85 -18.57
CA ASP A 50 16.64 11.19 -18.98
C ASP A 50 15.86 11.61 -20.24
N VAL A 51 14.91 12.52 -20.08
CA VAL A 51 14.03 13.00 -21.15
C VAL A 51 14.34 14.46 -21.50
N ALA A 52 14.45 14.76 -22.79
CA ALA A 52 14.50 16.14 -23.29
C ALA A 52 13.22 16.44 -24.06
N TYR A 53 12.57 17.55 -23.74
CA TYR A 53 11.34 17.97 -24.39
C TYR A 53 11.61 19.05 -25.45
N PHE A 54 10.79 19.08 -26.50
CA PHE A 54 10.91 20.06 -27.60
C PHE A 54 10.47 21.48 -27.21
N ASP A 55 9.74 21.63 -26.11
CA ASP A 55 9.34 22.92 -25.51
C ASP A 55 10.41 23.51 -24.57
N GLY A 56 11.51 22.76 -24.36
CA GLY A 56 12.67 23.16 -23.59
C GLY A 56 13.85 23.63 -24.44
N ASP A 57 14.99 23.82 -23.81
CA ASP A 57 16.27 24.21 -24.43
C ASP A 57 17.08 22.99 -24.92
N GLY A 58 16.53 21.77 -24.84
CA GLY A 58 17.19 20.52 -25.16
C GLY A 58 18.03 19.93 -24.01
N THR A 59 18.03 20.57 -22.83
CA THR A 59 18.63 19.99 -21.62
C THR A 59 17.80 18.79 -21.16
N LYS A 60 18.50 17.71 -20.81
CA LYS A 60 17.86 16.51 -20.28
C LYS A 60 17.37 16.73 -18.84
N GLU A 61 16.15 16.34 -18.60
CA GLU A 61 15.52 16.32 -17.28
C GLU A 61 15.39 14.88 -16.79
N LYS A 62 15.73 14.65 -15.53
CA LYS A 62 15.64 13.35 -14.88
C LYS A 62 14.22 13.10 -14.39
N VAL A 63 13.56 12.10 -14.98
CA VAL A 63 12.19 11.72 -14.64
C VAL A 63 12.20 10.35 -13.97
N ILE A 64 11.66 10.26 -12.75
CA ILE A 64 11.52 8.97 -12.06
C ILE A 64 10.33 8.23 -12.66
N THR A 65 10.59 7.08 -13.28
CA THR A 65 9.61 6.26 -14.02
C THR A 65 8.98 5.18 -13.14
N SER A 66 9.75 4.62 -12.21
CA SER A 66 9.22 3.62 -11.27
C SER A 66 9.80 3.79 -9.86
N LYS A 67 9.05 3.29 -8.87
CA LYS A 67 9.49 3.25 -7.46
C LYS A 67 9.06 1.94 -6.83
N SER A 68 10.02 1.18 -6.33
CA SER A 68 9.79 0.09 -5.42
C SER A 68 10.11 0.52 -3.99
N ARG A 69 9.29 0.11 -3.04
CA ARG A 69 9.48 0.43 -1.63
C ARG A 69 9.22 -0.79 -0.77
N GLY A 70 10.10 -0.99 0.19
CA GLY A 70 10.01 -2.11 1.11
C GLY A 70 10.73 -1.84 2.42
N ARG A 71 10.83 -2.90 3.20
CA ARG A 71 11.63 -2.94 4.42
C ARG A 71 12.27 -4.30 4.56
N SER A 72 13.55 -4.30 4.89
CA SER A 72 14.24 -5.47 5.39
C SER A 72 14.21 -5.50 6.92
N PHE A 73 14.24 -6.71 7.42
CA PHE A 73 14.27 -7.02 8.85
C PHE A 73 15.35 -8.07 9.09
N GLU A 74 16.11 -7.86 10.15
CA GLU A 74 17.15 -8.78 10.58
C GLU A 74 17.11 -8.95 12.10
N GLY A 75 17.33 -10.17 12.56
CA GLY A 75 17.34 -10.45 13.98
C GLY A 75 17.64 -11.89 14.32
N HIS A 76 17.24 -12.28 15.53
CA HIS A 76 17.30 -13.66 16.00
C HIS A 76 15.95 -14.34 15.84
N ARG A 77 15.98 -15.61 15.44
CA ARG A 77 14.78 -16.45 15.36
C ARG A 77 14.24 -16.71 16.77
N GLU A 78 12.96 -16.42 16.97
CA GLU A 78 12.23 -16.63 18.20
C GLU A 78 11.06 -17.59 17.94
N TYR A 79 11.27 -18.85 18.24
CA TYR A 79 10.26 -19.90 18.07
C TYR A 79 9.04 -19.65 18.98
N GLY A 80 7.84 -19.81 18.42
CA GLY A 80 6.57 -19.51 19.11
C GLY A 80 6.15 -18.04 19.05
N ASP A 81 6.94 -17.17 18.40
CA ASP A 81 6.46 -15.84 18.02
C ASP A 81 5.62 -15.94 16.75
N LYS A 82 4.35 -15.49 16.84
CA LYS A 82 3.36 -15.64 15.77
C LYS A 82 3.80 -15.02 14.44
N ALA A 83 4.43 -13.85 14.48
CA ALA A 83 4.86 -13.16 13.27
C ALA A 83 6.04 -13.88 12.62
N GLN A 84 7.03 -14.28 13.43
CA GLN A 84 8.19 -15.00 12.92
C GLN A 84 7.85 -16.41 12.44
N ASP A 85 6.99 -17.14 13.17
CA ASP A 85 6.55 -18.47 12.73
C ASP A 85 5.79 -18.39 11.41
N PHE A 86 4.87 -17.42 11.28
CA PHE A 86 4.13 -17.17 10.03
C PHE A 86 5.05 -16.82 8.85
N ILE A 87 6.12 -16.05 9.08
CA ILE A 87 7.10 -15.70 8.03
C ILE A 87 7.97 -16.92 7.69
N ALA A 88 8.43 -17.66 8.69
CA ALA A 88 9.25 -18.86 8.51
C ALA A 88 8.54 -19.94 7.70
N ASP A 89 7.24 -20.15 7.94
CA ASP A 89 6.42 -21.11 7.20
C ASP A 89 6.34 -20.79 5.69
N LYS A 90 6.77 -19.60 5.29
CA LYS A 90 6.76 -19.14 3.89
C LYS A 90 8.14 -19.17 3.21
N GLU A 91 9.15 -19.72 3.84
CA GLU A 91 10.52 -19.79 3.29
C GLU A 91 10.56 -20.46 1.90
N ASP A 92 9.83 -21.56 1.73
CA ASP A 92 9.74 -22.30 0.47
C ASP A 92 8.50 -21.91 -0.39
N ALA A 93 7.74 -20.92 0.04
CA ALA A 93 6.52 -20.50 -0.65
C ALA A 93 6.84 -19.75 -1.95
N LEU A 94 5.90 -19.81 -2.90
CA LEU A 94 6.04 -19.20 -4.21
C LEU A 94 4.83 -18.31 -4.54
N ALA A 95 5.06 -17.35 -5.42
CA ALA A 95 4.02 -16.53 -6.05
C ALA A 95 3.06 -15.88 -5.03
N ASP A 96 1.77 -16.21 -5.10
CA ASP A 96 0.73 -15.54 -4.31
C ASP A 96 0.74 -15.96 -2.83
N ASP A 97 1.36 -17.07 -2.48
CA ASP A 97 1.54 -17.50 -1.10
C ASP A 97 2.47 -16.54 -0.32
N LEU A 98 3.32 -15.79 -1.01
CA LEU A 98 4.17 -14.76 -0.43
C LEU A 98 3.45 -13.42 -0.24
N VAL A 99 2.22 -13.27 -0.73
CA VAL A 99 1.44 -12.06 -0.54
C VAL A 99 0.91 -11.98 0.89
N VAL A 100 1.02 -10.82 1.48
CA VAL A 100 0.64 -10.55 2.87
C VAL A 100 0.02 -9.16 2.99
N TRP A 101 -0.76 -8.94 4.02
CA TRP A 101 -1.10 -7.61 4.46
C TRP A 101 0.00 -7.07 5.37
N TYR A 102 0.44 -5.86 5.08
CA TYR A 102 1.49 -5.19 5.84
C TYR A 102 1.01 -3.83 6.34
N LYS A 103 1.28 -3.55 7.61
CA LYS A 103 0.91 -2.31 8.27
C LYS A 103 2.13 -1.71 8.97
N GLU A 104 2.41 -0.44 8.71
CA GLU A 104 3.51 0.32 9.30
C GLU A 104 2.96 1.52 10.07
N LEU A 105 3.14 1.54 11.39
CA LEU A 105 2.79 2.66 12.25
C LEU A 105 4.00 3.58 12.42
N VAL A 106 3.83 4.85 12.09
CA VAL A 106 4.92 5.83 12.22
C VAL A 106 5.22 6.19 13.68
N PRO A 107 6.48 6.58 14.02
CA PRO A 107 6.87 6.88 15.39
C PRO A 107 6.06 8.00 16.06
N THR A 108 5.50 8.91 15.27
CA THR A 108 4.66 10.01 15.78
C THR A 108 3.31 9.55 16.28
N GLY A 109 2.89 8.32 15.95
CA GLY A 109 1.56 7.81 16.28
C GLY A 109 0.42 8.50 15.55
N LYS A 110 0.68 9.38 14.59
CA LYS A 110 -0.35 10.18 13.91
C LYS A 110 -1.06 9.44 12.81
N TYR A 111 -0.39 8.52 12.15
CA TYR A 111 -0.94 7.73 11.06
C TYR A 111 -0.21 6.39 10.92
N TYR A 112 -0.84 5.48 10.23
CA TYR A 112 -0.23 4.25 9.76
C TYR A 112 -0.40 4.14 8.23
N LYS A 113 0.45 3.32 7.64
CA LYS A 113 0.34 2.88 6.24
C LYS A 113 -0.07 1.43 6.24
N GLU A 114 -1.00 1.07 5.36
CA GLU A 114 -1.53 -0.28 5.23
C GLU A 114 -1.70 -0.64 3.77
N GLY A 115 -1.43 -1.88 3.41
CA GLY A 115 -1.61 -2.36 2.05
C GLY A 115 -1.05 -3.75 1.85
N LEU A 116 -1.15 -4.22 0.61
CA LEU A 116 -0.57 -5.49 0.21
C LEU A 116 0.94 -5.36 0.08
N GLY A 117 1.63 -6.31 0.67
CA GLY A 117 3.07 -6.50 0.54
C GLY A 117 3.37 -7.91 0.04
N ARG A 118 4.61 -8.12 -0.36
CA ARG A 118 5.14 -9.43 -0.72
C ARG A 118 6.38 -9.70 0.12
N LEU A 119 6.42 -10.86 0.73
CA LEU A 119 7.60 -11.37 1.40
C LEU A 119 8.65 -11.79 0.36
N SER A 120 9.91 -11.57 0.68
CA SER A 120 11.06 -12.01 -0.11
C SER A 120 12.30 -12.13 0.77
N GLY A 121 13.34 -12.82 0.29
CA GLY A 121 14.60 -12.97 0.98
C GLY A 121 14.45 -13.52 2.40
N ILE A 122 13.60 -14.54 2.57
CA ILE A 122 13.44 -15.24 3.85
C ILE A 122 14.65 -16.17 3.99
N GLU A 123 15.46 -15.91 5.00
CA GLU A 123 16.66 -16.68 5.32
C GLU A 123 16.66 -17.00 6.81
N ILE A 124 16.78 -18.27 7.15
CA ILE A 124 16.76 -18.76 8.53
C ILE A 124 17.99 -19.60 8.79
N GLY A 125 18.61 -19.44 9.97
CA GLY A 125 19.69 -20.30 10.42
C GLY A 125 21.07 -19.94 9.88
N GLU A 126 21.30 -18.70 9.47
CA GLU A 126 22.64 -18.23 9.10
C GLU A 126 23.48 -17.93 10.37
N GLY A 127 24.74 -18.32 10.38
CA GLY A 127 25.70 -18.03 11.45
C GLY A 127 26.61 -19.20 11.79
N GLU A 128 27.48 -19.00 12.75
CA GLU A 128 28.37 -20.04 13.29
C GLU A 128 27.60 -20.92 14.30
N ALA A 129 28.12 -22.12 14.58
CA ALA A 129 27.48 -23.07 15.52
C ALA A 129 27.32 -22.52 16.95
N SER A 130 28.08 -21.50 17.32
CA SER A 130 28.00 -20.81 18.60
C SER A 130 26.98 -19.67 18.64
N ASP A 131 26.48 -19.24 17.48
CA ASP A 131 25.61 -18.09 17.36
C ASP A 131 24.16 -18.46 17.61
N LEU A 132 23.37 -17.46 17.98
CA LEU A 132 21.92 -17.62 17.98
C LEU A 132 21.43 -17.64 16.55
N GLU A 133 20.49 -18.55 16.29
CA GLU A 133 19.88 -18.67 14.96
C GLU A 133 19.31 -17.33 14.50
N SER A 134 19.66 -16.95 13.28
CA SER A 134 19.22 -15.70 12.67
C SER A 134 17.91 -15.86 11.88
N ILE A 135 17.23 -14.77 11.68
CA ILE A 135 16.14 -14.63 10.71
C ILE A 135 16.33 -13.32 9.96
N LYS A 136 16.24 -13.40 8.62
CA LYS A 136 16.22 -12.24 7.73
C LYS A 136 15.03 -12.37 6.78
N PHE A 137 14.41 -11.27 6.46
CA PHE A 137 13.33 -11.22 5.45
C PHE A 137 13.09 -9.78 5.02
N GLN A 138 12.39 -9.65 3.90
CA GLN A 138 11.97 -8.37 3.37
C GLN A 138 10.46 -8.36 3.13
N VAL A 139 9.84 -7.22 3.31
CA VAL A 139 8.45 -6.96 2.94
C VAL A 139 8.43 -5.80 1.95
N ASN A 140 8.11 -6.08 0.70
CA ASN A 140 8.03 -5.09 -0.36
C ASN A 140 6.55 -4.77 -0.65
N TRP A 141 6.21 -3.48 -0.71
CA TRP A 141 4.85 -3.07 -1.06
C TRP A 141 4.52 -3.48 -2.50
N SER A 142 3.46 -4.25 -2.66
CA SER A 142 2.97 -4.65 -3.99
C SER A 142 2.25 -3.52 -4.72
N ARG A 143 1.70 -2.57 -3.96
CA ARG A 143 1.05 -1.35 -4.44
C ARG A 143 1.38 -0.20 -3.50
N THR A 144 1.12 1.03 -3.92
CA THR A 144 1.21 2.18 -3.02
C THR A 144 0.31 1.97 -1.80
N PRO A 145 0.87 1.92 -0.58
CA PRO A 145 0.09 1.68 0.62
C PRO A 145 -0.86 2.85 0.90
N GLN A 146 -2.02 2.55 1.44
CA GLN A 146 -2.96 3.55 1.91
C GLN A 146 -2.45 4.15 3.23
N LYS A 147 -2.62 5.45 3.38
CA LYS A 147 -2.29 6.16 4.60
C LYS A 147 -3.58 6.44 5.37
N HIS A 148 -3.62 6.00 6.63
CA HIS A 148 -4.76 6.18 7.52
C HIS A 148 -4.34 7.02 8.72
N ASP A 149 -5.14 8.01 9.10
CA ASP A 149 -4.98 8.68 10.38
C ASP A 149 -5.38 7.75 11.53
N ILE A 150 -4.80 7.94 12.71
CA ILE A 150 -5.13 7.11 13.89
C ILE A 150 -6.59 7.28 14.33
N SER A 151 -7.27 8.34 13.89
CA SER A 151 -8.71 8.50 14.04
C SER A 151 -9.55 7.54 13.17
N GLY A 152 -8.93 6.73 12.31
CA GLY A 152 -9.61 5.76 11.46
C GLY A 152 -10.16 6.31 10.15
N THR A 153 -9.89 7.57 9.83
CA THR A 153 -10.29 8.15 8.54
C THR A 153 -9.17 7.96 7.51
N PRO A 154 -9.40 7.28 6.38
CA PRO A 154 -8.40 7.16 5.34
C PRO A 154 -8.05 8.54 4.79
N VAL A 155 -6.77 8.88 4.83
CA VAL A 155 -6.27 10.06 4.10
C VAL A 155 -6.23 9.67 2.63
N ALA A 156 -7.18 10.17 1.85
CA ALA A 156 -7.23 9.97 0.42
C ALA A 156 -5.84 10.22 -0.17
N ALA A 157 -5.31 9.24 -0.90
CA ALA A 157 -4.16 9.46 -1.75
C ALA A 157 -4.52 10.67 -2.64
N ALA A 158 -3.74 11.73 -2.56
CA ALA A 158 -3.94 12.89 -3.40
C ALA A 158 -3.92 12.39 -4.85
N ALA A 159 -5.09 12.31 -5.45
CA ALA A 159 -5.22 12.10 -6.87
C ALA A 159 -4.43 13.22 -7.52
N VAL A 160 -3.40 12.88 -8.29
CA VAL A 160 -2.77 13.79 -9.21
C VAL A 160 -3.85 14.09 -10.25
N ALA A 161 -4.63 15.13 -9.98
CA ALA A 161 -5.55 15.68 -10.95
C ALA A 161 -4.68 16.26 -12.06
N ALA A 162 -4.63 15.56 -13.18
CA ALA A 162 -4.24 16.15 -14.44
C ALA A 162 -5.26 17.27 -14.72
N THR A 163 -4.84 18.49 -14.46
CA THR A 163 -5.57 19.71 -14.85
C THR A 163 -5.51 19.81 -16.37
N GLY A 164 -6.48 19.19 -17.03
CA GLY A 164 -6.83 19.53 -18.41
C GLY A 164 -7.65 20.80 -18.38
N THR A 165 -7.01 21.92 -18.67
CA THR A 165 -7.63 23.21 -18.96
C THR A 165 -8.48 23.08 -20.22
N GLY A 166 -9.79 23.26 -20.09
CA GLY A 166 -10.72 23.41 -21.20
C GLY A 166 -11.68 24.55 -20.89
N SER A 167 -11.36 25.69 -21.50
CA SER A 167 -12.02 26.98 -21.43
C SER A 167 -13.42 27.01 -22.03
N GLU A 168 -14.31 27.75 -21.35
CA GLU A 168 -15.37 28.65 -21.86
C GLU A 168 -16.48 28.07 -22.78
N THR A 169 -17.75 28.42 -22.54
CA THR A 169 -18.39 29.71 -22.88
C THR A 169 -19.83 29.74 -22.37
N SER A 170 -20.09 30.77 -21.61
CA SER A 170 -21.24 31.69 -21.59
C SER A 170 -22.51 31.31 -22.37
N GLY A 171 -23.66 31.41 -21.72
CA GLY A 171 -24.84 31.85 -22.45
C GLY A 171 -26.20 31.47 -21.89
N ARG A 172 -26.72 32.30 -20.99
CA ARG A 172 -28.06 32.90 -21.00
C ARG A 172 -29.30 32.08 -20.58
N ALA A 173 -29.90 32.58 -19.57
CA ALA A 173 -31.22 32.33 -19.01
C ALA A 173 -32.40 32.37 -20.00
N ALA A 174 -33.42 31.57 -19.75
CA ALA A 174 -34.82 31.99 -19.66
C ALA A 174 -35.71 30.76 -19.32
N SER A 175 -36.44 30.89 -18.23
CA SER A 175 -37.74 30.25 -17.92
C SER A 175 -38.84 31.20 -18.48
N PRO A 176 -40.14 30.86 -18.45
CA PRO A 176 -40.92 29.71 -18.09
C PRO A 176 -42.15 29.45 -19.03
N GLY A 177 -42.96 28.43 -18.76
CA GLY A 177 -44.34 28.39 -19.26
C GLY A 177 -44.86 26.98 -19.47
N ALA A 178 -45.51 26.47 -18.52
CA ALA A 178 -46.94 26.18 -18.33
C ALA A 178 -47.61 25.22 -19.33
N SER A 179 -48.13 24.15 -18.72
CA SER A 179 -49.51 23.61 -18.84
C SER A 179 -49.95 22.76 -20.05
N ARG A 180 -50.53 21.68 -19.61
CA ARG A 180 -51.76 20.97 -19.99
C ARG A 180 -51.59 19.65 -20.76
N SER A 181 -51.93 18.57 -20.09
CA SER A 181 -53.24 17.87 -20.05
C SER A 181 -53.62 17.05 -21.26
N SER A 182 -54.07 15.87 -20.91
CA SER A 182 -55.08 14.97 -21.49
C SER A 182 -54.51 13.86 -22.37
N GLU A 183 -54.65 12.68 -21.92
CA GLU A 183 -55.78 11.73 -21.89
C GLU A 183 -55.73 10.75 -23.05
N THR A 184 -55.89 9.49 -22.64
CA THR A 184 -56.68 8.39 -23.23
C THR A 184 -56.14 7.79 -24.54
N GLU A 185 -56.06 6.52 -24.81
CA GLU A 185 -56.86 5.36 -24.52
C GLU A 185 -56.20 4.13 -25.19
N SER A 186 -56.38 3.02 -24.55
CA SER A 186 -56.74 1.66 -24.96
C SER A 186 -56.54 1.16 -26.40
N ALA A 187 -56.03 -0.03 -26.49
CA ALA A 187 -56.64 -1.28 -27.00
C ALA A 187 -55.58 -2.20 -27.60
N THR A 188 -55.29 -3.30 -27.00
CA THR A 188 -55.83 -4.67 -27.21
C THR A 188 -55.65 -5.25 -28.61
N VAL A 189 -55.13 -6.49 -28.58
CA VAL A 189 -55.44 -7.67 -29.39
C VAL A 189 -54.36 -8.20 -30.36
N THR A 190 -53.87 -9.34 -29.93
CA THR A 190 -53.78 -10.66 -30.60
C THR A 190 -53.01 -10.79 -31.94
N GLY A 191 -52.16 -11.74 -31.91
CA GLY A 191 -51.51 -12.43 -33.00
C GLY A 191 -50.51 -13.41 -32.49
#